data_4926a75d688254889b190494826385c4
#
_entry.id   4926a75d688254889b190494826385c4
#
_cell.length_a   1.000
_cell.length_b   1.000
_cell.length_c   1.000
_cell.angle_alpha   90.00
_cell.angle_beta   90.00
_cell.angle_gamma   90.00
#
_symmetry.space_group_name_H-M   'P 1'
#
loop_
_entity.id
_entity.type
_entity.pdbx_description
1 polymer ?
#
loop_
_entity_poly.entity_id
_entity_poly.type
_entity_poly.pdbx_seq_one_letter_code
_entity_poly.pdbx_strand_id
1 'polypeptide(L)'
;MSSMPMQPDAFAEQVVSLLRSMQPEYEVILVGPSELLVNGRRLDLDNLFRMVSHEPGRGQEIVEHFLDQLFTGDALDMADLPLDLARGRIMPRIQPESIFTHLSRELVAHVPFVNDTVIVFVTDLPQMTVSITTEQVVRWGIDTDELESIARANLETYAPELSFQAIESREGGKAVIVSEQDGYDAARLLLGGLYRQLGPMLGGDFFVATPARDMFVAMSTGPAQFVERLRTRVSEDYERMPYPITGELFYVTQDGVAGTMGPGLISDAA
;
A
#
# COMPACT_ATOMS: atom_id res chain seq x y z
N MET A 1 -3.55 4.72 -31.05
CA MET A 1 -2.94 4.40 -29.76
C MET A 1 -2.98 2.89 -29.64
N SER A 2 -1.83 2.23 -29.51
CA SER A 2 -1.76 0.78 -29.34
C SER A 2 -2.17 0.44 -27.92
N SER A 3 -3.16 -0.43 -27.73
CA SER A 3 -3.51 -0.91 -26.40
C SER A 3 -2.43 -1.83 -25.88
N MET A 4 -2.08 -1.72 -24.60
CA MET A 4 -1.14 -2.65 -23.96
C MET A 4 -1.71 -4.08 -23.95
N PRO A 5 -0.86 -5.10 -24.18
CA PRO A 5 -1.29 -6.48 -24.09
C PRO A 5 -1.80 -6.84 -22.69
N MET A 6 -2.84 -7.70 -22.64
CA MET A 6 -3.47 -8.17 -21.40
C MET A 6 -3.01 -9.60 -21.01
N GLN A 7 -1.91 -10.07 -21.58
CA GLN A 7 -1.24 -11.31 -21.20
C GLN A 7 0.12 -10.96 -20.61
N PRO A 8 0.51 -11.50 -19.45
CA PRO A 8 1.74 -11.10 -18.74
C PRO A 8 3.01 -11.12 -19.60
N ASP A 9 3.24 -12.22 -20.36
CA ASP A 9 4.41 -12.36 -21.22
C ASP A 9 4.45 -11.27 -22.30
N ALA A 10 3.36 -11.08 -23.03
CA ALA A 10 3.27 -10.07 -24.09
C ALA A 10 3.33 -8.64 -23.53
N PHE A 11 2.80 -8.44 -22.33
CA PHE A 11 2.90 -7.17 -21.60
C PHE A 11 4.37 -6.86 -21.26
N ALA A 12 5.09 -7.83 -20.69
CA ALA A 12 6.49 -7.66 -20.33
C ALA A 12 7.37 -7.35 -21.58
N GLU A 13 7.14 -8.05 -22.69
CA GLU A 13 7.83 -7.75 -23.97
C GLU A 13 7.55 -6.33 -24.45
N GLN A 14 6.32 -5.85 -24.35
CA GLN A 14 5.96 -4.50 -24.72
C GLN A 14 6.62 -3.45 -23.80
N VAL A 15 6.68 -3.71 -22.49
CA VAL A 15 7.39 -2.87 -21.52
C VAL A 15 8.89 -2.79 -21.86
N VAL A 16 9.53 -3.92 -22.19
CA VAL A 16 10.92 -3.96 -22.64
C VAL A 16 11.11 -3.08 -23.89
N SER A 17 10.20 -3.18 -24.86
CA SER A 17 10.27 -2.37 -26.08
C SER A 17 10.16 -0.88 -25.79
N LEU A 18 9.22 -0.47 -24.93
CA LEU A 18 9.06 0.92 -24.50
C LEU A 18 10.30 1.42 -23.76
N LEU A 19 10.79 0.63 -22.81
CA LEU A 19 11.96 0.99 -22.00
C LEU A 19 13.21 1.21 -22.89
N ARG A 20 13.46 0.31 -23.85
CA ARG A 20 14.57 0.47 -24.81
C ARG A 20 14.41 1.69 -25.70
N SER A 21 13.18 2.11 -26.00
CA SER A 21 12.95 3.33 -26.79
C SER A 21 13.14 4.60 -25.97
N MET A 22 12.82 4.56 -24.67
CA MET A 22 12.97 5.71 -23.75
C MET A 22 14.41 5.87 -23.27
N GLN A 23 15.10 4.76 -23.02
CA GLN A 23 16.44 4.70 -22.44
C GLN A 23 17.30 3.70 -23.24
N PRO A 24 17.79 4.09 -24.43
CA PRO A 24 18.52 3.18 -25.33
C PRO A 24 19.85 2.66 -24.77
N GLU A 25 20.42 3.36 -23.78
CA GLU A 25 21.67 3.02 -23.10
C GLU A 25 21.50 1.94 -22.02
N TYR A 26 20.27 1.59 -21.64
CA TYR A 26 20.02 0.62 -20.58
C TYR A 26 20.06 -0.81 -21.11
N GLU A 27 20.79 -1.66 -20.38
CA GLU A 27 20.74 -3.09 -20.61
C GLU A 27 19.45 -3.65 -19.99
N VAL A 28 18.54 -4.14 -20.84
CA VAL A 28 17.23 -4.67 -20.43
C VAL A 28 17.11 -6.12 -20.85
N ILE A 29 16.95 -7.01 -19.87
CA ILE A 29 16.82 -8.46 -20.06
C ILE A 29 15.51 -8.91 -19.43
N LEU A 30 14.67 -9.64 -20.19
CA LEU A 30 13.49 -10.32 -19.67
C LEU A 30 13.95 -11.62 -18.99
N VAL A 31 13.71 -11.77 -17.69
CA VAL A 31 14.15 -12.93 -16.89
C VAL A 31 12.98 -13.83 -16.45
N GLY A 32 11.76 -13.35 -16.63
CA GLY A 32 10.52 -14.08 -16.32
C GLY A 32 9.30 -13.46 -16.97
N PRO A 33 8.11 -14.04 -16.83
CA PRO A 33 6.88 -13.55 -17.46
C PRO A 33 6.45 -12.16 -16.96
N SER A 34 6.89 -11.76 -15.78
CA SER A 34 6.62 -10.44 -15.17
C SER A 34 7.85 -9.82 -14.53
N GLU A 35 9.06 -10.26 -14.91
CA GLU A 35 10.28 -9.79 -14.26
C GLU A 35 11.33 -9.37 -15.30
N LEU A 36 11.88 -8.16 -15.14
CA LEU A 36 12.98 -7.61 -15.94
C LEU A 36 14.24 -7.45 -15.10
N LEU A 37 15.39 -7.55 -15.76
CA LEU A 37 16.66 -7.08 -15.24
C LEU A 37 17.05 -5.82 -16.02
N VAL A 38 17.18 -4.69 -15.33
CA VAL A 38 17.54 -3.39 -15.93
C VAL A 38 18.84 -2.91 -15.30
N ASN A 39 19.91 -2.86 -16.05
CA ASN A 39 21.26 -2.53 -15.57
C ASN A 39 21.64 -3.34 -14.30
N GLY A 40 21.30 -4.65 -14.27
CA GLY A 40 21.58 -5.54 -13.15
C GLY A 40 20.61 -5.43 -11.97
N ARG A 41 19.59 -4.57 -12.02
CA ARG A 41 18.53 -4.43 -11.01
C ARG A 41 17.27 -5.16 -11.45
N ARG A 42 16.68 -5.94 -10.55
CA ARG A 42 15.40 -6.60 -10.79
C ARG A 42 14.24 -5.62 -10.71
N LEU A 43 13.33 -5.70 -11.68
CA LEU A 43 12.10 -4.93 -11.75
C LEU A 43 10.94 -5.90 -11.92
N ASP A 44 10.07 -5.96 -10.93
CA ASP A 44 8.82 -6.71 -10.96
C ASP A 44 7.74 -5.87 -11.67
N LEU A 45 7.02 -6.49 -12.58
CA LEU A 45 5.98 -5.86 -13.38
C LEU A 45 4.56 -6.18 -12.92
N ASP A 46 4.36 -6.99 -11.89
CA ASP A 46 3.03 -7.45 -11.47
C ASP A 46 2.13 -6.28 -11.10
N ASN A 47 2.64 -5.32 -10.32
CA ASN A 47 1.89 -4.12 -9.98
C ASN A 47 1.58 -3.25 -11.20
N LEU A 48 2.55 -3.08 -12.09
CA LEU A 48 2.35 -2.32 -13.32
C LEU A 48 1.30 -2.97 -14.22
N PHE A 49 1.34 -4.31 -14.33
CA PHE A 49 0.33 -5.07 -15.06
C PHE A 49 -1.07 -4.91 -14.45
N ARG A 50 -1.19 -4.95 -13.11
CA ARG A 50 -2.46 -4.72 -12.40
C ARG A 50 -2.99 -3.29 -12.63
N MET A 51 -2.13 -2.27 -12.60
CA MET A 51 -2.50 -0.88 -12.91
C MET A 51 -3.07 -0.75 -14.33
N VAL A 52 -2.38 -1.32 -15.32
CA VAL A 52 -2.84 -1.30 -16.71
C VAL A 52 -4.12 -2.11 -16.89
N SER A 53 -4.25 -3.25 -16.20
CA SER A 53 -5.46 -4.07 -16.22
C SER A 53 -6.67 -3.37 -15.62
N HIS A 54 -6.44 -2.48 -14.66
CA HIS A 54 -7.49 -1.66 -14.05
C HIS A 54 -7.98 -0.54 -14.98
N GLU A 55 -7.05 0.09 -15.73
CA GLU A 55 -7.35 1.16 -16.68
C GLU A 55 -6.79 0.88 -18.09
N PRO A 56 -7.31 -0.12 -18.83
CA PRO A 56 -6.71 -0.55 -20.10
C PRO A 56 -6.63 0.53 -21.17
N GLY A 57 -7.57 1.50 -21.14
CA GLY A 57 -7.62 2.61 -22.09
C GLY A 57 -6.44 3.59 -21.96
N ARG A 58 -5.75 3.59 -20.81
CA ARG A 58 -4.57 4.43 -20.52
C ARG A 58 -3.29 3.60 -20.36
N GLY A 59 -3.32 2.34 -20.74
CA GLY A 59 -2.25 1.40 -20.44
C GLY A 59 -0.86 1.89 -20.86
N GLN A 60 -0.70 2.42 -22.07
CA GLN A 60 0.59 2.94 -22.50
C GLN A 60 1.05 4.16 -21.69
N GLU A 61 0.16 5.11 -21.40
CA GLU A 61 0.43 6.28 -20.57
C GLU A 61 0.88 5.87 -19.15
N ILE A 62 0.22 4.87 -18.55
CA ILE A 62 0.58 4.34 -17.24
C ILE A 62 1.99 3.76 -17.25
N VAL A 63 2.32 2.95 -18.27
CA VAL A 63 3.66 2.35 -18.40
C VAL A 63 4.74 3.41 -18.61
N GLU A 64 4.53 4.35 -19.53
CA GLU A 64 5.48 5.42 -19.80
C GLU A 64 5.72 6.27 -18.54
N HIS A 65 4.67 6.64 -17.84
CA HIS A 65 4.77 7.39 -16.59
C HIS A 65 5.51 6.62 -15.49
N PHE A 66 5.20 5.33 -15.31
CA PHE A 66 5.87 4.46 -14.36
C PHE A 66 7.38 4.36 -14.66
N LEU A 67 7.74 4.11 -15.92
CA LEU A 67 9.12 4.02 -16.33
C LEU A 67 9.86 5.36 -16.17
N ASP A 68 9.22 6.47 -16.54
CA ASP A 68 9.78 7.81 -16.37
C ASP A 68 10.08 8.10 -14.90
N GLN A 69 9.14 7.84 -14.00
CA GLN A 69 9.35 8.00 -12.55
C GLN A 69 10.49 7.11 -12.02
N LEU A 70 10.58 5.87 -12.50
CA LEU A 70 11.57 4.90 -12.05
C LEU A 70 13.00 5.33 -12.43
N PHE A 71 13.18 5.96 -13.59
CA PHE A 71 14.50 6.27 -14.15
C PHE A 71 14.87 7.77 -14.12
N THR A 72 13.90 8.67 -13.96
CA THR A 72 14.18 10.12 -13.80
C THR A 72 14.47 10.48 -12.35
N GLY A 73 14.13 9.62 -11.40
CA GLY A 73 14.36 9.88 -9.99
C GLY A 73 15.85 9.81 -9.65
N ASP A 74 16.41 10.91 -9.16
CA ASP A 74 17.66 10.96 -8.38
C ASP A 74 17.47 10.20 -7.04
N ALA A 75 16.86 9.00 -7.11
CA ALA A 75 16.59 8.16 -5.94
C ALA A 75 17.86 7.78 -5.18
N LEU A 76 19.02 7.86 -5.82
CA LEU A 76 20.34 7.64 -5.22
C LEU A 76 20.79 8.83 -4.37
N ASP A 77 20.50 10.07 -4.77
CA ASP A 77 20.85 11.25 -3.98
C ASP A 77 19.93 11.43 -2.75
N MET A 78 18.73 10.85 -2.80
CA MET A 78 17.76 10.91 -1.70
C MET A 78 18.06 9.93 -0.56
N ALA A 79 18.86 8.89 -0.81
CA ALA A 79 19.35 7.97 0.23
C ALA A 79 20.24 8.68 1.26
N ASP A 80 20.80 9.84 0.91
CA ASP A 80 21.69 10.63 1.76
C ASP A 80 21.01 11.84 2.42
N LEU A 81 19.68 11.96 2.33
CA LEU A 81 18.96 13.08 2.92
C LEU A 81 19.15 13.09 4.45
N PRO A 82 19.61 14.21 5.05
CA PRO A 82 19.67 14.36 6.50
C PRO A 82 18.28 14.29 7.13
N LEU A 83 18.22 13.78 8.38
CA LEU A 83 16.95 13.61 9.08
C LEU A 83 16.12 14.91 9.19
N ASP A 84 16.76 16.03 9.44
CA ASP A 84 16.08 17.33 9.55
C ASP A 84 15.32 17.73 8.28
N LEU A 85 15.82 17.35 7.11
CA LEU A 85 15.16 17.58 5.81
C LEU A 85 14.13 16.48 5.48
N ALA A 86 14.38 15.24 5.91
CA ALA A 86 13.48 14.11 5.67
C ALA A 86 12.30 14.07 6.64
N ARG A 87 12.48 14.51 7.90
CA ARG A 87 11.56 14.31 9.04
C ARG A 87 10.10 14.61 8.71
N GLY A 88 9.80 15.72 8.07
CA GLY A 88 8.42 16.12 7.72
C GLY A 88 7.83 15.37 6.52
N ARG A 89 8.61 14.45 5.91
CA ARG A 89 8.23 13.66 4.73
C ARG A 89 8.23 12.16 5.01
N ILE A 90 8.56 11.76 6.23
CA ILE A 90 8.55 10.36 6.64
C ILE A 90 7.10 9.92 6.85
N MET A 91 6.65 8.93 6.09
CA MET A 91 5.28 8.44 6.13
C MET A 91 5.25 6.92 6.36
N PRO A 92 4.24 6.39 7.08
CA PRO A 92 4.07 4.96 7.24
C PRO A 92 3.27 4.40 6.06
N ARG A 93 3.55 3.15 5.68
CA ARG A 93 2.73 2.36 4.74
C ARG A 93 2.52 0.97 5.27
N ILE A 94 1.29 0.48 5.20
CA ILE A 94 1.00 -0.93 5.44
C ILE A 94 1.31 -1.70 4.16
N GLN A 95 2.07 -2.78 4.30
CA GLN A 95 2.48 -3.66 3.21
C GLN A 95 2.26 -5.13 3.62
N PRO A 96 2.03 -6.04 2.68
CA PRO A 96 2.05 -7.46 2.99
C PRO A 96 3.46 -7.90 3.39
N GLU A 97 3.59 -8.82 4.35
CA GLU A 97 4.89 -9.37 4.73
C GLU A 97 5.61 -10.05 3.55
N SER A 98 4.87 -10.50 2.55
CA SER A 98 5.40 -11.10 1.32
C SER A 98 6.28 -10.17 0.48
N ILE A 99 6.29 -8.85 0.73
CA ILE A 99 7.27 -7.95 0.07
C ILE A 99 8.71 -8.40 0.30
N PHE A 100 8.98 -9.07 1.43
CA PHE A 100 10.31 -9.58 1.75
C PHE A 100 10.72 -10.85 0.99
N THR A 101 9.88 -11.38 0.11
CA THR A 101 10.30 -12.38 -0.88
C THR A 101 11.21 -11.77 -1.96
N HIS A 102 11.06 -10.46 -2.23
CA HIS A 102 11.81 -9.73 -3.26
C HIS A 102 12.76 -8.67 -2.68
N LEU A 103 12.54 -8.25 -1.43
CA LEU A 103 13.36 -7.28 -0.72
C LEU A 103 14.02 -7.95 0.49
N SER A 104 15.29 -7.61 0.77
CA SER A 104 15.90 -8.07 2.01
C SER A 104 15.24 -7.37 3.20
N ARG A 105 14.67 -8.18 4.11
CA ARG A 105 14.05 -7.70 5.35
C ARG A 105 15.00 -6.82 6.17
N GLU A 106 16.30 -7.15 6.15
CA GLU A 106 17.32 -6.44 6.91
C GLU A 106 17.65 -5.04 6.36
N LEU A 107 17.31 -4.79 5.10
CA LEU A 107 17.61 -3.51 4.44
C LEU A 107 16.50 -2.46 4.60
N VAL A 108 15.27 -2.87 4.84
CA VAL A 108 14.12 -1.96 4.91
C VAL A 108 13.71 -1.74 6.35
N ALA A 109 13.63 -0.49 6.77
CA ALA A 109 13.12 -0.14 8.10
C ALA A 109 11.62 -0.45 8.17
N HIS A 110 11.23 -1.32 9.10
CA HIS A 110 9.85 -1.78 9.25
C HIS A 110 9.56 -2.24 10.68
N VAL A 111 8.28 -2.32 11.02
CA VAL A 111 7.79 -2.98 12.23
C VAL A 111 6.73 -4.02 11.84
N PRO A 112 6.66 -5.16 12.55
CA PRO A 112 5.59 -6.13 12.35
C PRO A 112 4.22 -5.49 12.61
N PHE A 113 3.21 -5.93 11.86
CA PHE A 113 1.84 -5.57 12.10
C PHE A 113 0.95 -6.82 12.04
N VAL A 114 -0.34 -6.70 12.30
CA VAL A 114 -1.28 -7.83 12.33
C VAL A 114 -1.67 -8.29 10.93
N ASN A 115 -2.25 -9.49 10.77
CA ASN A 115 -2.73 -10.08 9.51
C ASN A 115 -1.62 -10.26 8.45
N ASP A 116 -0.45 -10.78 8.85
CA ASP A 116 0.70 -10.99 7.97
C ASP A 116 1.09 -9.73 7.17
N THR A 117 1.00 -8.58 7.84
CA THR A 117 1.40 -7.29 7.29
C THR A 117 2.54 -6.67 8.10
N VAL A 118 3.17 -5.68 7.52
CA VAL A 118 4.22 -4.87 8.14
C VAL A 118 3.95 -3.40 7.90
N ILE A 119 4.39 -2.55 8.81
CA ILE A 119 4.47 -1.11 8.58
C ILE A 119 5.88 -0.84 8.08
N VAL A 120 6.01 -0.39 6.84
CA VAL A 120 7.26 0.14 6.30
C VAL A 120 7.23 1.66 6.34
N PHE A 121 8.42 2.26 6.39
CA PHE A 121 8.55 3.71 6.40
C PHE A 121 9.10 4.19 5.08
N VAL A 122 8.54 5.27 4.56
CA VAL A 122 8.95 5.87 3.29
C VAL A 122 9.21 7.36 3.46
N THR A 123 10.13 7.90 2.67
CA THR A 123 10.23 9.34 2.45
C THR A 123 9.32 9.70 1.28
N ASP A 124 8.33 10.56 1.53
CA ASP A 124 7.38 11.02 0.52
C ASP A 124 7.97 12.21 -0.24
N LEU A 125 8.21 12.02 -1.52
CA LEU A 125 8.77 13.02 -2.42
C LEU A 125 7.72 13.42 -3.46
N PRO A 126 7.81 14.61 -4.06
CA PRO A 126 6.77 15.11 -4.97
C PRO A 126 6.41 14.19 -6.13
N GLN A 127 7.34 13.31 -6.55
CA GLN A 127 7.16 12.46 -7.73
C GLN A 127 7.20 10.97 -7.41
N MET A 128 7.70 10.60 -6.23
CA MET A 128 7.87 9.20 -5.84
C MET A 128 7.96 9.04 -4.32
N THR A 129 7.81 7.82 -3.85
CA THR A 129 8.14 7.48 -2.46
C THR A 129 9.33 6.53 -2.43
N VAL A 130 10.24 6.74 -1.50
CA VAL A 130 11.45 5.92 -1.33
C VAL A 130 11.41 5.25 0.03
N SER A 131 11.59 3.93 0.06
CA SER A 131 11.67 3.18 1.31
C SER A 131 12.87 3.60 2.13
N ILE A 132 12.65 3.84 3.42
CA ILE A 132 13.71 4.15 4.37
C ILE A 132 14.45 2.84 4.70
N THR A 133 15.77 2.89 4.58
CA THR A 133 16.61 1.73 4.89
C THR A 133 17.03 1.71 6.37
N THR A 134 17.33 0.53 6.86
CA THR A 134 17.90 0.36 8.20
C THR A 134 19.21 1.14 8.37
N GLU A 135 20.03 1.21 7.31
CA GLU A 135 21.27 2.00 7.31
C GLU A 135 20.99 3.50 7.48
N GLN A 136 19.94 4.04 6.83
CA GLN A 136 19.53 5.44 7.00
C GLN A 136 19.11 5.73 8.45
N VAL A 137 18.32 4.84 9.06
CA VAL A 137 17.90 4.96 10.47
C VAL A 137 19.09 5.05 11.39
N VAL A 138 20.09 4.14 11.21
CA VAL A 138 21.35 4.18 11.96
C VAL A 138 22.11 5.48 11.73
N ARG A 139 22.22 5.93 10.49
CA ARG A 139 22.92 7.17 10.12
C ARG A 139 22.24 8.41 10.71
N TRP A 140 20.92 8.39 10.81
CA TRP A 140 20.14 9.45 11.46
C TRP A 140 20.27 9.45 12.99
N GLY A 141 20.79 8.37 13.57
CA GLY A 141 20.99 8.24 15.02
C GLY A 141 19.69 8.08 15.80
N ILE A 142 18.64 7.58 15.15
CA ILE A 142 17.34 7.29 15.75
C ILE A 142 17.11 5.77 15.78
N ASP A 143 16.14 5.32 16.56
CA ASP A 143 15.66 3.93 16.53
C ASP A 143 14.36 3.80 15.73
N THR A 144 13.87 2.58 15.62
CA THR A 144 12.64 2.28 14.86
C THR A 144 11.40 2.84 15.54
N ASP A 145 11.36 2.92 16.87
CA ASP A 145 10.23 3.46 17.63
C ASP A 145 10.11 4.98 17.40
N GLU A 146 11.24 5.70 17.40
CA GLU A 146 11.27 7.11 17.05
C GLU A 146 10.85 7.32 15.59
N LEU A 147 11.33 6.48 14.67
CA LEU A 147 10.94 6.54 13.25
C LEU A 147 9.42 6.34 13.09
N GLU A 148 8.84 5.33 13.76
CA GLU A 148 7.40 5.08 13.75
C GLU A 148 6.63 6.27 14.33
N SER A 149 7.10 6.83 15.44
CA SER A 149 6.48 8.01 16.06
C SER A 149 6.45 9.22 15.12
N ILE A 150 7.56 9.48 14.42
CA ILE A 150 7.63 10.55 13.41
C ILE A 150 6.63 10.28 12.28
N ALA A 151 6.62 9.07 11.74
CA ALA A 151 5.77 8.69 10.61
C ALA A 151 4.28 8.82 10.95
N ARG A 152 3.87 8.34 12.13
CA ARG A 152 2.48 8.47 12.61
C ARG A 152 2.07 9.91 12.84
N ALA A 153 2.94 10.73 13.44
CA ALA A 153 2.67 12.16 13.64
C ALA A 153 2.51 12.91 12.30
N ASN A 154 3.31 12.55 11.29
CA ASN A 154 3.17 13.11 9.96
C ASN A 154 1.86 12.67 9.29
N LEU A 155 1.46 11.41 9.44
CA LEU A 155 0.18 10.90 8.92
C LEU A 155 -1.01 11.64 9.57
N GLU A 156 -0.98 11.89 10.88
CA GLU A 156 -2.02 12.66 11.58
C GLU A 156 -2.12 14.11 11.05
N THR A 157 -0.98 14.71 10.72
CA THR A 157 -0.94 16.06 10.16
C THR A 157 -1.39 16.09 8.69
N TYR A 158 -1.06 15.03 7.95
CA TYR A 158 -1.42 14.88 6.53
C TYR A 158 -2.92 14.64 6.34
N ALA A 159 -3.54 13.88 7.23
CA ALA A 159 -4.95 13.49 7.16
C ALA A 159 -5.70 13.86 8.46
N PRO A 160 -5.78 15.17 8.82
CA PRO A 160 -6.38 15.61 10.07
C PRO A 160 -7.88 15.31 10.15
N GLU A 161 -8.56 15.28 9.02
CA GLU A 161 -9.96 14.92 8.88
C GLU A 161 -10.12 13.86 7.80
N LEU A 162 -10.92 12.83 8.10
CA LEU A 162 -11.24 11.81 7.11
C LEU A 162 -12.36 12.30 6.21
N SER A 163 -12.07 12.40 4.92
CA SER A 163 -13.09 12.53 3.90
C SER A 163 -13.64 11.14 3.57
N PHE A 164 -14.91 10.89 3.82
CA PHE A 164 -15.49 9.57 3.68
C PHE A 164 -16.92 9.57 3.17
N GLN A 165 -17.29 8.46 2.55
CA GLN A 165 -18.66 8.14 2.17
C GLN A 165 -19.25 7.13 3.15
N ALA A 166 -20.32 7.53 3.86
CA ALA A 166 -21.06 6.61 4.73
C ALA A 166 -22.17 5.91 3.91
N ILE A 167 -22.27 4.61 4.10
CA ILE A 167 -23.27 3.74 3.44
C ILE A 167 -24.01 2.96 4.51
N GLU A 168 -25.34 2.91 4.39
CA GLU A 168 -26.19 2.02 5.19
C GLU A 168 -26.82 0.96 4.29
N SER A 169 -26.62 -0.30 4.65
CA SER A 169 -27.22 -1.43 3.95
C SER A 169 -28.69 -1.60 4.30
N ARG A 170 -29.48 -2.11 3.37
CA ARG A 170 -30.88 -2.50 3.63
C ARG A 170 -31.01 -3.55 4.73
N GLU A 171 -29.96 -4.29 5.03
CA GLU A 171 -29.87 -5.30 6.08
C GLU A 171 -29.47 -4.72 7.44
N GLY A 172 -29.28 -3.40 7.53
CA GLY A 172 -28.93 -2.69 8.77
C GLY A 172 -27.39 -2.59 9.00
N GLY A 173 -26.56 -3.14 8.12
CA GLY A 173 -25.10 -2.96 8.22
C GLY A 173 -24.67 -1.57 7.74
N LYS A 174 -23.61 -1.04 8.33
CA LYS A 174 -23.05 0.26 8.01
C LYS A 174 -21.61 0.13 7.51
N ALA A 175 -21.24 0.93 6.52
CA ALA A 175 -19.87 1.04 6.06
C ALA A 175 -19.46 2.49 5.84
N VAL A 176 -18.17 2.74 5.96
CA VAL A 176 -17.52 4.01 5.68
C VAL A 176 -16.38 3.72 4.71
N ILE A 177 -16.38 4.38 3.57
CA ILE A 177 -15.36 4.24 2.54
C ILE A 177 -14.53 5.52 2.52
N VAL A 178 -13.22 5.38 2.64
CA VAL A 178 -12.23 6.42 2.37
C VAL A 178 -11.58 6.10 1.04
N SER A 179 -11.50 7.06 0.13
CA SER A 179 -10.98 6.88 -1.23
C SER A 179 -10.37 8.18 -1.72
N GLU A 180 -9.32 8.64 -1.04
CA GLU A 180 -8.52 9.80 -1.46
C GLU A 180 -7.59 9.45 -2.62
N GLN A 181 -7.22 8.17 -2.75
CA GLN A 181 -6.31 7.64 -3.79
C GLN A 181 -4.95 8.37 -3.84
N ASP A 182 -4.48 8.73 -2.66
CA ASP A 182 -3.24 9.49 -2.47
C ASP A 182 -2.04 8.60 -2.08
N GLY A 183 -2.21 7.29 -2.11
CA GLY A 183 -1.21 6.31 -1.72
C GLY A 183 -1.18 6.00 -0.22
N TYR A 184 -2.10 6.59 0.58
CA TYR A 184 -2.14 6.44 2.03
C TYR A 184 -3.50 6.01 2.57
N ASP A 185 -4.47 5.64 1.73
CA ASP A 185 -5.79 5.21 2.21
C ASP A 185 -5.67 4.07 3.22
N ALA A 186 -4.93 3.02 2.91
CA ALA A 186 -4.71 1.91 3.84
C ALA A 186 -3.96 2.34 5.12
N ALA A 187 -3.00 3.26 5.01
CA ALA A 187 -2.21 3.73 6.14
C ALA A 187 -3.06 4.49 7.17
N ARG A 188 -4.23 5.01 6.79
CA ARG A 188 -5.18 5.66 7.71
C ARG A 188 -5.69 4.74 8.81
N LEU A 189 -5.53 3.41 8.67
CA LEU A 189 -5.74 2.46 9.76
C LEU A 189 -4.83 2.75 10.98
N LEU A 190 -3.70 3.42 10.78
CA LEU A 190 -2.73 3.76 11.81
C LEU A 190 -3.02 5.07 12.55
N LEU A 191 -4.09 5.80 12.18
CA LEU A 191 -4.49 7.04 12.84
C LEU A 191 -4.96 6.77 14.27
N GLY A 192 -4.37 7.44 15.25
CA GLY A 192 -4.71 7.28 16.67
C GLY A 192 -6.13 7.72 17.03
N GLY A 193 -6.73 8.60 16.20
CA GLY A 193 -8.11 9.07 16.36
C GLY A 193 -9.18 8.23 15.69
N LEU A 194 -8.81 7.16 14.97
CA LEU A 194 -9.69 6.42 14.07
C LEU A 194 -10.96 5.89 14.75
N TYR A 195 -10.80 5.20 15.90
CA TYR A 195 -11.95 4.66 16.64
C TYR A 195 -12.90 5.77 17.10
N ARG A 196 -12.36 6.87 17.60
CA ARG A 196 -13.16 8.01 18.09
C ARG A 196 -13.98 8.66 16.97
N GLN A 197 -13.46 8.66 15.75
CA GLN A 197 -14.15 9.23 14.58
C GLN A 197 -15.21 8.26 14.03
N LEU A 198 -14.88 6.99 13.85
CA LEU A 198 -15.72 6.02 13.14
C LEU A 198 -16.59 5.15 14.04
N GLY A 199 -16.14 4.85 15.26
CA GLY A 199 -16.88 3.99 16.19
C GLY A 199 -18.33 4.43 16.45
N PRO A 200 -18.62 5.71 16.74
CA PRO A 200 -20.00 6.18 16.92
C PRO A 200 -20.88 6.00 15.69
N MET A 201 -20.31 6.09 14.50
CA MET A 201 -21.04 5.95 13.24
C MET A 201 -21.34 4.48 12.93
N LEU A 202 -20.41 3.58 13.24
CA LEU A 202 -20.50 2.16 12.95
C LEU A 202 -21.18 1.35 14.08
N GLY A 203 -21.42 1.98 15.24
CA GLY A 203 -22.15 1.40 16.35
C GLY A 203 -21.26 0.73 17.41
N GLY A 204 -20.00 1.11 17.50
CA GLY A 204 -19.01 0.60 18.44
C GLY A 204 -17.77 0.09 17.73
N ASP A 205 -17.25 -1.05 18.16
CA ASP A 205 -16.13 -1.71 17.47
C ASP A 205 -16.49 -2.08 16.06
N PHE A 206 -15.50 -2.07 15.17
CA PHE A 206 -15.74 -2.25 13.74
C PHE A 206 -14.60 -2.99 13.04
N PHE A 207 -14.89 -3.51 11.87
CA PHE A 207 -13.87 -4.06 10.98
C PHE A 207 -13.37 -3.01 10.01
N VAL A 208 -12.09 -3.14 9.62
CA VAL A 208 -11.50 -2.39 8.51
C VAL A 208 -10.92 -3.37 7.51
N ALA A 209 -11.17 -3.13 6.23
CA ALA A 209 -10.55 -3.81 5.11
C ALA A 209 -9.63 -2.84 4.36
N THR A 210 -8.42 -3.29 4.08
CA THR A 210 -7.45 -2.59 3.23
C THR A 210 -6.89 -3.58 2.19
N PRO A 211 -7.73 -4.03 1.23
CA PRO A 211 -7.28 -5.03 0.25
C PRO A 211 -6.15 -4.53 -0.63
N ALA A 212 -6.04 -3.22 -0.82
CA ALA A 212 -4.99 -2.56 -1.58
C ALA A 212 -4.60 -1.22 -0.94
N ARG A 213 -3.47 -0.67 -1.38
CA ARG A 213 -2.88 0.59 -0.86
C ARG A 213 -3.86 1.76 -0.85
N ASP A 214 -4.63 1.91 -1.93
CA ASP A 214 -5.54 3.03 -2.14
C ASP A 214 -7.00 2.65 -1.84
N MET A 215 -7.18 1.76 -0.84
CA MET A 215 -8.49 1.31 -0.39
C MET A 215 -8.57 1.24 1.13
N PHE A 216 -9.62 1.84 1.68
CA PHE A 216 -9.96 1.74 3.10
C PHE A 216 -11.48 1.65 3.24
N VAL A 217 -11.95 0.55 3.81
CA VAL A 217 -13.38 0.33 4.08
C VAL A 217 -13.55 -0.07 5.53
N ALA A 218 -14.13 0.81 6.35
CA ALA A 218 -14.57 0.45 7.70
C ALA A 218 -16.01 -0.04 7.66
N MET A 219 -16.36 -1.06 8.45
CA MET A 219 -17.69 -1.64 8.47
C MET A 219 -18.11 -2.10 9.87
N SER A 220 -19.40 -1.99 10.17
CA SER A 220 -19.97 -2.53 11.42
C SER A 220 -19.73 -4.04 11.53
N THR A 221 -19.64 -4.54 12.77
CA THR A 221 -19.42 -5.96 13.07
C THR A 221 -20.63 -6.85 12.77
N GLY A 222 -21.75 -6.28 12.36
CA GLY A 222 -22.96 -6.99 11.99
C GLY A 222 -23.88 -6.16 11.09
N PRO A 223 -24.92 -6.78 10.55
CA PRO A 223 -25.31 -8.21 10.60
C PRO A 223 -24.34 -9.15 9.86
N ALA A 224 -24.32 -10.44 10.24
CA ALA A 224 -23.38 -11.41 9.67
C ALA A 224 -23.42 -11.48 8.13
N GLN A 225 -24.61 -11.47 7.53
CA GLN A 225 -24.76 -11.50 6.08
C GLN A 225 -24.11 -10.27 5.38
N PHE A 226 -24.18 -9.11 6.02
CA PHE A 226 -23.53 -7.90 5.52
C PHE A 226 -22.00 -8.04 5.58
N VAL A 227 -21.47 -8.51 6.70
CA VAL A 227 -20.03 -8.72 6.87
C VAL A 227 -19.49 -9.74 5.87
N GLU A 228 -20.16 -10.89 5.69
CA GLU A 228 -19.74 -11.93 4.73
C GLU A 228 -19.75 -11.44 3.28
N ARG A 229 -20.76 -10.66 2.90
CA ARG A 229 -20.79 -10.06 1.56
C ARG A 229 -19.62 -9.10 1.33
N LEU A 230 -19.30 -8.27 2.31
CA LEU A 230 -18.15 -7.36 2.21
C LEU A 230 -16.83 -8.12 2.24
N ARG A 231 -16.70 -9.17 3.05
CA ARG A 231 -15.52 -10.06 3.06
C ARG A 231 -15.27 -10.67 1.69
N THR A 232 -16.30 -11.19 1.03
CA THR A 232 -16.18 -11.71 -0.35
C THR A 232 -15.66 -10.63 -1.29
N ARG A 233 -16.22 -9.43 -1.20
CA ARG A 233 -15.78 -8.31 -2.05
C ARG A 233 -14.34 -7.90 -1.78
N VAL A 234 -13.91 -7.87 -0.51
CA VAL A 234 -12.52 -7.59 -0.11
C VAL A 234 -11.55 -8.60 -0.71
N SER A 235 -11.91 -9.90 -0.67
CA SER A 235 -11.09 -10.95 -1.31
C SER A 235 -10.97 -10.73 -2.82
N GLU A 236 -12.06 -10.41 -3.49
CA GLU A 236 -12.06 -10.11 -4.93
C GLU A 236 -11.21 -8.87 -5.28
N ASP A 237 -11.29 -7.83 -4.45
CA ASP A 237 -10.51 -6.60 -4.65
C ASP A 237 -9.02 -6.86 -4.37
N TYR A 238 -8.67 -7.64 -3.34
CA TYR A 238 -7.30 -8.05 -3.06
C TYR A 238 -6.64 -8.77 -4.26
N GLU A 239 -7.39 -9.63 -4.96
CA GLU A 239 -6.88 -10.35 -6.12
C GLU A 239 -6.65 -9.46 -7.36
N ARG A 240 -7.44 -8.38 -7.50
CA ARG A 240 -7.50 -7.57 -8.74
C ARG A 240 -6.85 -6.21 -8.65
N MET A 241 -6.82 -5.61 -7.45
CA MET A 241 -6.34 -4.24 -7.31
C MET A 241 -4.81 -4.14 -7.37
N PRO A 242 -4.26 -3.03 -7.90
CA PRO A 242 -2.84 -2.73 -7.79
C PRO A 242 -2.43 -2.54 -6.33
N TYR A 243 -1.17 -2.86 -6.03
CA TYR A 243 -0.58 -2.74 -4.69
C TYR A 243 -1.41 -3.47 -3.61
N PRO A 244 -1.66 -4.79 -3.77
CA PRO A 244 -2.45 -5.57 -2.81
C PRO A 244 -1.75 -5.62 -1.44
N ILE A 245 -2.54 -5.64 -0.37
CA ILE A 245 -2.03 -5.68 1.01
C ILE A 245 -2.48 -6.96 1.70
N THR A 246 -3.78 -7.12 1.97
CA THR A 246 -4.34 -8.32 2.60
C THR A 246 -5.82 -8.48 2.28
N GLY A 247 -6.26 -9.73 2.13
CA GLY A 247 -7.69 -10.08 2.06
C GLY A 247 -8.36 -10.21 3.43
N GLU A 248 -7.60 -10.10 4.53
CA GLU A 248 -8.12 -10.23 5.88
C GLU A 248 -8.66 -8.90 6.42
N LEU A 249 -9.57 -8.99 7.37
CA LEU A 249 -10.12 -7.83 8.05
C LEU A 249 -9.29 -7.48 9.29
N PHE A 250 -9.13 -6.21 9.56
CA PHE A 250 -8.62 -5.71 10.82
C PHE A 250 -9.78 -5.43 11.76
N TYR A 251 -9.65 -5.79 13.03
CA TYR A 251 -10.63 -5.47 14.05
C TYR A 251 -10.19 -4.26 14.86
N VAL A 252 -10.97 -3.21 14.86
CA VAL A 252 -10.65 -1.93 15.49
C VAL A 252 -11.54 -1.74 16.73
N THR A 253 -10.88 -1.58 17.86
CA THR A 253 -11.50 -1.31 19.14
C THR A 253 -10.98 0.01 19.73
N GLN A 254 -11.50 0.39 20.88
CA GLN A 254 -11.01 1.55 21.59
C GLN A 254 -9.53 1.41 22.01
N ASP A 255 -9.05 0.17 22.19
CA ASP A 255 -7.69 -0.13 22.64
C ASP A 255 -6.69 -0.26 21.50
N GLY A 256 -7.17 -0.30 20.25
CA GLY A 256 -6.30 -0.38 19.06
C GLY A 256 -6.81 -1.31 17.97
N VAL A 257 -5.86 -1.76 17.14
CA VAL A 257 -6.10 -2.61 15.97
C VAL A 257 -5.63 -4.03 16.26
N ALA A 258 -6.49 -5.01 16.05
CA ALA A 258 -6.19 -6.43 16.15
C ALA A 258 -6.34 -7.12 14.77
N GLY A 259 -5.65 -8.23 14.58
CA GLY A 259 -5.84 -9.10 13.42
C GLY A 259 -7.08 -9.99 13.60
N THR A 260 -7.60 -10.49 12.48
CA THR A 260 -8.60 -11.57 12.47
C THR A 260 -7.92 -12.87 12.07
N MET A 261 -7.98 -13.90 12.92
CA MET A 261 -7.44 -15.22 12.56
C MET A 261 -8.43 -15.97 11.71
N GLY A 262 -8.24 -15.95 10.38
CA GLY A 262 -8.95 -16.78 9.41
C GLY A 262 -10.48 -16.59 9.36
N PRO A 263 -11.17 -17.31 8.46
CA PRO A 263 -12.61 -17.23 8.38
C PRO A 263 -13.26 -17.84 9.63
N GLY A 264 -13.56 -17.00 10.63
CA GLY A 264 -14.49 -17.36 11.70
C GLY A 264 -14.03 -17.33 13.16
N LEU A 265 -12.80 -16.92 13.47
CA LEU A 265 -12.37 -16.83 14.87
C LEU A 265 -11.95 -15.38 15.21
N ILE A 266 -12.83 -14.67 15.88
CA ILE A 266 -12.40 -13.61 16.79
C ILE A 266 -11.68 -14.37 17.90
N SER A 267 -10.36 -14.28 17.96
CA SER A 267 -9.62 -14.74 19.14
C SER A 267 -10.06 -13.85 20.30
N ASP A 268 -10.73 -14.42 21.29
CA ASP A 268 -10.94 -13.76 22.56
C ASP A 268 -9.54 -13.36 23.07
N ALA A 269 -9.23 -12.08 22.97
CA ALA A 269 -8.11 -11.52 23.67
C ALA A 269 -8.46 -11.53 25.16
N ALA A 270 -7.78 -12.40 25.90
CA ALA A 270 -7.83 -12.46 27.35
C ALA A 270 -7.12 -11.25 27.97
#